data_79e24e3c4c0a4a2dcc8f468b19bb1e14
#
_entry.id   79e24e3c4c0a4a2dcc8f468b19bb1e14
#
_cell.length_a   1.000
_cell.length_b   1.000
_cell.length_c   1.000
_cell.angle_alpha   90.00
_cell.angle_beta   90.00
_cell.angle_gamma   90.00
#
_symmetry.space_group_name_H-M   'P 1'
#
loop_
_entity.id
_entity.type
_entity.pdbx_description
1 polymer ?
#
loop_
_entity_poly.entity_id
_entity_poly.type
_entity_poly.pdbx_seq_one_letter_code
_entity_poly.pdbx_strand_id
1 'polypeptide(L)' 'MAQGTTGSPDMIISKSRVKAAVNECNVGGDFYQALEAQVRALIAAAEKRALANNRKTLKAQDA' A
#
# COMPACT_ATOMS: atom_id res chain seq x y z
N MET A 1 14.34 -6.82 -4.60
CA MET A 1 13.87 -6.69 -4.80
C MET A 1 13.36 -6.40 -5.46
N ALA A 2 13.01 -6.30 -5.75
CA ALA A 2 12.59 -6.08 -6.34
C ALA A 2 11.94 -5.93 -6.84
N GLN A 3 11.53 -5.85 -6.95
CA GLN A 3 10.87 -5.71 -7.34
C GLN A 3 10.49 -5.33 -8.11
N GLY A 4 10.45 -5.20 -8.46
CA GLY A 4 10.05 -4.84 -9.28
C GLY A 4 9.57 -4.29 -9.98
N THR A 5 9.43 -4.05 -10.27
CA THR A 5 9.03 -3.61 -10.90
C THR A 5 8.53 -3.09 -11.95
N THR A 6 7.87 -2.87 -12.34
CA THR A 6 7.27 -2.59 -13.51
C THR A 6 6.50 -1.34 -13.51
N GLY A 7 6.24 -0.69 -14.54
CA GLY A 7 5.44 0.48 -14.68
C GLY A 7 5.88 1.55 -13.74
N SER A 8 5.23 1.72 -12.65
CA SER A 8 5.69 2.59 -11.59
C SER A 8 6.44 1.73 -10.61
N PRO A 9 7.71 1.55 -10.84
CA PRO A 9 8.47 0.55 -10.11
C PRO A 9 8.45 0.73 -8.62
N ASP A 10 8.22 1.93 -8.19
CA ASP A 10 8.25 2.21 -6.75
C ASP A 10 6.90 2.12 -6.09
N MET A 11 5.86 1.84 -6.84
CA MET A 11 4.52 1.79 -6.25
C MET A 11 4.14 0.41 -5.79
N ILE A 12 3.58 0.33 -4.60
CA ILE A 12 3.04 -0.89 -4.04
C ILE A 12 1.66 -1.15 -4.58
N ILE A 13 0.89 -0.08 -4.80
CA ILE A 13 -0.48 -0.21 -5.27
C ILE A 13 -0.52 -0.31 -6.79
N SER A 14 -1.61 -0.87 -7.29
CA SER A 14 -1.87 -0.95 -8.72
C SER A 14 -2.82 0.17 -9.11
N LYS A 15 -2.39 1.05 -10.01
CA LYS A 15 -3.22 2.17 -10.44
C LYS A 15 -4.51 1.69 -11.08
N SER A 16 -4.43 0.66 -11.92
CA SER A 16 -5.61 0.18 -12.61
C SER A 16 -6.62 -0.42 -11.62
N ARG A 17 -6.13 -1.08 -10.60
CA ARG A 17 -7.04 -1.67 -9.61
C ARG A 17 -7.65 -0.62 -8.70
N VAL A 18 -6.88 0.40 -8.36
CA VAL A 18 -7.41 1.52 -7.58
C VAL A 18 -8.52 2.19 -8.36
N LYS A 19 -8.28 2.44 -9.66
CA LYS A 19 -9.28 3.07 -10.51
C LYS A 19 -10.54 2.21 -10.60
N ALA A 20 -10.35 0.91 -10.71
CA ALA A 20 -11.49 -0.02 -10.80
C ALA A 20 -12.31 -0.05 -9.52
N ALA A 21 -11.70 0.25 -8.39
CA ALA A 21 -12.40 0.24 -7.11
C ALA A 21 -13.27 1.47 -6.90
N VAL A 22 -13.02 2.54 -7.66
CA VAL A 22 -13.79 3.76 -7.55
C VAL A 22 -15.01 3.66 -8.47
N ASN A 23 -16.19 3.92 -7.92
CA ASN A 23 -17.43 3.72 -8.66
C ASN A 23 -18.03 5.00 -9.25
N GLU A 24 -17.98 6.10 -8.52
CA GLU A 24 -18.71 7.29 -8.91
C GLU A 24 -17.84 8.51 -9.13
N CYS A 25 -16.54 8.35 -8.96
CA CYS A 25 -15.62 9.49 -9.09
C CYS A 25 -14.49 9.11 -10.03
N ASN A 26 -13.81 10.11 -10.52
CA ASN A 26 -12.57 9.91 -11.24
C ASN A 26 -11.44 9.95 -10.23
N VAL A 27 -10.29 9.37 -10.62
CA VAL A 27 -9.14 9.36 -9.75
C VAL A 27 -8.08 10.30 -10.34
N GLY A 28 -7.75 11.32 -9.59
CA GLY A 28 -6.70 12.26 -10.00
C GLY A 28 -5.33 11.61 -9.89
N GLY A 29 -4.40 12.08 -10.71
CA GLY A 29 -3.05 11.51 -10.71
C GLY A 29 -2.34 11.60 -9.38
N ASP A 30 -2.54 12.69 -8.67
CA ASP A 30 -1.91 12.89 -7.37
C ASP A 30 -2.53 12.05 -6.27
N PHE A 31 -3.74 11.54 -6.49
CA PHE A 31 -4.37 10.65 -5.50
C PHE A 31 -3.58 9.37 -5.34
N TYR A 32 -3.05 8.84 -6.44
CA TYR A 32 -2.28 7.61 -6.39
C TYR A 32 -1.06 7.76 -5.49
N GLN A 33 -0.37 8.89 -5.59
CA GLN A 33 0.80 9.12 -4.76
C GLN A 33 0.43 9.27 -3.29
N ALA A 34 -0.66 9.97 -3.02
CA ALA A 34 -1.13 10.14 -1.65
C ALA A 34 -1.54 8.80 -1.05
N LEU A 35 -2.25 7.98 -1.84
CA LEU A 35 -2.66 6.66 -1.40
C LEU A 35 -1.46 5.76 -1.15
N GLU A 36 -0.49 5.81 -2.04
CA GLU A 36 0.73 5.03 -1.90
C GLU A 36 1.43 5.35 -0.57
N ALA A 37 1.52 6.64 -0.24
CA ALA A 37 2.14 7.06 1.02
C ALA A 37 1.36 6.51 2.21
N GLN A 38 0.03 6.52 2.14
CA GLN A 38 -0.80 5.98 3.21
C GLN A 38 -0.59 4.47 3.37
N VAL A 39 -0.53 3.76 2.25
CA VAL A 39 -0.32 2.32 2.30
C VAL A 39 1.04 2.00 2.90
N ARG A 40 2.07 2.71 2.50
CA ARG A 40 3.41 2.47 3.05
C ARG A 40 3.46 2.75 4.55
N ALA A 41 2.79 3.82 4.99
CA ALA A 41 2.73 4.14 6.40
C ALA A 41 1.99 3.06 7.18
N LEU A 42 0.91 2.54 6.61
CA LEU A 42 0.15 1.47 7.23
C LEU A 42 0.98 0.21 7.40
N ILE A 43 1.70 -0.14 6.34
CA ILE A 43 2.57 -1.32 6.38
C ILE A 43 3.66 -1.16 7.44
N ALA A 44 4.29 0.00 7.49
CA ALA A 44 5.35 0.26 8.47
C ALA A 44 4.82 0.16 9.90
N ALA A 45 3.64 0.71 10.13
CA ALA A 45 3.03 0.65 11.45
C ALA A 45 2.65 -0.78 11.82
N ALA A 46 2.16 -1.55 10.84
CA ALA A 46 1.80 -2.94 11.06
C ALA A 46 3.03 -3.77 11.42
N GLU A 47 4.12 -3.53 10.70
CA GLU A 47 5.37 -4.24 10.98
C GLU A 47 5.86 -3.96 12.39
N LYS A 48 5.78 -2.70 12.79
CA LYS A 48 6.19 -2.31 14.13
C LYS A 48 5.36 -3.02 15.20
N ARG A 49 4.06 -3.13 14.98
CA ARG A 49 3.19 -3.83 15.93
C ARG A 49 3.51 -5.32 15.97
N ALA A 50 3.74 -5.93 14.83
CA ALA A 50 4.05 -7.35 14.77
C ALA A 50 5.34 -7.64 15.53
N LEU A 51 6.37 -6.83 15.30
CA LEU A 51 7.65 -7.03 15.96
C LEU A 51 7.53 -6.79 17.47
N ALA A 52 6.73 -5.82 17.88
CA ALA A 52 6.51 -5.55 19.30
C ALA A 52 5.84 -6.75 19.99
N ASN A 53 5.12 -7.56 19.25
CA ASN A 53 4.47 -8.76 19.76
C ASN A 53 5.25 -10.03 19.44
N ASN A 54 6.52 -9.87 19.10
CA ASN A 54 7.41 -10.99 18.82
C ASN A 54 6.96 -11.83 17.63
N ARG A 55 6.29 -11.21 16.67
CA ARG A 55 5.87 -11.90 15.46
C ARG A 55 6.69 -11.43 14.27
N LYS A 56 6.90 -12.31 13.33
CA LYS A 56 7.60 -11.99 12.10
C LYS A 56 6.69 -12.04 10.88
N THR A 57 5.39 -12.19 11.11
CA THR A 57 4.41 -12.26 10.05
C THR A 57 3.31 -11.23 10.33
N LEU A 58 3.00 -10.43 9.31
CA LEU A 58 1.92 -9.48 9.43
C LEU A 58 0.59 -10.20 9.36
N LYS A 59 -0.33 -9.78 10.21
CA LYS A 59 -1.66 -10.38 10.27
C LYS A 59 -2.71 -9.29 10.16
N ALA A 60 -3.94 -9.70 9.94
CA ALA A 60 -5.05 -8.76 9.78
C ALA A 60 -5.16 -7.79 10.96
N GLN A 61 -4.89 -8.27 12.15
CA GLN A 61 -4.99 -7.43 13.33
C GLN A 61 -3.93 -6.35 13.42
N ASP A 62 -2.90 -6.44 12.58
CA ASP A 62 -1.85 -5.43 12.56
C ASP A 62 -2.21 -4.23 11.68
N ALA A 63 -3.20 -4.40 10.85
CA ALA A 63 -3.61 -3.33 9.93
C ALA A 63 -4.36 -2.20 10.64
#